data_bcb16aa9ec46cd858b2abc2b2124d9ab
#
_entry.id   bcb16aa9ec46cd858b2abc2b2124d9ab
#
_cell.length_a   1.000
_cell.length_b   1.000
_cell.length_c   1.000
_cell.angle_alpha   90.00
_cell.angle_beta   90.00
_cell.angle_gamma   90.00
#
_symmetry.space_group_name_H-M   'P 1'
#
loop_
_entity.id
_entity.type
_entity.pdbx_description
1 polymer ?
#
loop_
_entity_poly.entity_id
_entity_poly.type
_entity_poly.pdbx_seq_one_letter_code
_entity_poly.pdbx_strand_id
1 'polypeptide(L)'
;AYTYLGYAGREAVAGGEGMIQKGLLAVALLAVVAFLPRLISNLRRGPMIDIPEFRQRIDTEKNLLVLDVRTTEDFIGEQGHIEDAVNIPAEELQQRMNEIGNYLEQPVAIVCRREKKSAKAARLLTEAGFTNVHIVRGGMAKWIEAGLPVIR
;
A
#
# COMPACT_ATOMS: atom_id res chain seq x y z
N ALA A 1 -53.26 -38.72 -5.45
CA ALA A 1 -52.94 -38.14 -4.16
C ALA A 1 -51.48 -38.41 -3.76
N TYR A 2 -50.97 -39.60 -4.00
CA TYR A 2 -49.59 -39.96 -3.68
C TYR A 2 -48.59 -39.20 -4.52
N THR A 3 -48.85 -39.01 -5.82
CA THR A 3 -47.96 -38.24 -6.72
C THR A 3 -47.89 -36.76 -6.32
N TYR A 4 -48.96 -36.19 -5.83
CA TYR A 4 -49.00 -34.81 -5.41
C TYR A 4 -48.17 -34.56 -4.13
N LEU A 5 -48.29 -35.45 -3.15
CA LEU A 5 -47.53 -35.38 -1.89
C LEU A 5 -46.03 -35.58 -2.14
N GLY A 6 -45.65 -36.46 -3.05
CA GLY A 6 -44.25 -36.62 -3.44
C GLY A 6 -43.66 -35.39 -4.14
N TYR A 7 -44.47 -34.76 -4.95
CA TYR A 7 -44.08 -33.55 -5.67
C TYR A 7 -43.88 -32.36 -4.70
N ALA A 8 -44.83 -32.18 -3.79
CA ALA A 8 -44.72 -31.13 -2.79
C ALA A 8 -43.51 -31.29 -1.87
N GLY A 9 -43.19 -32.54 -1.49
CA GLY A 9 -41.97 -32.82 -0.73
C GLY A 9 -40.69 -32.50 -1.47
N ARG A 10 -40.62 -32.77 -2.75
CA ARG A 10 -39.45 -32.42 -3.59
C ARG A 10 -39.29 -30.93 -3.75
N GLU A 11 -40.39 -30.18 -3.94
CA GLU A 11 -40.33 -28.74 -4.04
C GLU A 11 -39.82 -28.08 -2.73
N ALA A 12 -40.27 -28.60 -1.61
CA ALA A 12 -39.85 -28.05 -0.30
C ALA A 12 -38.33 -28.26 -0.08
N VAL A 13 -37.79 -29.42 -0.44
CA VAL A 13 -36.37 -29.72 -0.35
C VAL A 13 -35.57 -28.88 -1.33
N ALA A 14 -35.99 -28.78 -2.57
CA ALA A 14 -35.33 -27.97 -3.59
C ALA A 14 -35.36 -26.46 -3.25
N GLY A 15 -36.47 -25.98 -2.68
CA GLY A 15 -36.62 -24.62 -2.22
C GLY A 15 -35.67 -24.28 -1.06
N GLY A 16 -35.46 -25.25 -0.14
CA GLY A 16 -34.52 -25.07 0.98
C GLY A 16 -33.08 -24.94 0.51
N GLU A 17 -32.65 -25.77 -0.42
CA GLU A 17 -31.31 -25.68 -1.01
C GLU A 17 -31.09 -24.37 -1.75
N GLY A 18 -32.06 -23.94 -2.54
CA GLY A 18 -32.00 -22.67 -3.25
C GLY A 18 -31.92 -21.48 -2.32
N MET A 19 -32.61 -21.49 -1.19
CA MET A 19 -32.53 -20.43 -0.19
C MET A 19 -31.17 -20.34 0.49
N ILE A 20 -30.54 -21.47 0.78
CA ILE A 20 -29.20 -21.52 1.36
C ILE A 20 -28.18 -20.94 0.39
N GLN A 21 -28.23 -21.32 -0.89
CA GLN A 21 -27.34 -20.77 -1.92
C GLN A 21 -27.51 -19.27 -2.10
N LYS A 22 -28.75 -18.79 -2.14
CA LYS A 22 -29.04 -17.34 -2.23
C LYS A 22 -28.55 -16.58 -0.99
N GLY A 23 -28.67 -17.16 0.18
CA GLY A 23 -28.17 -16.59 1.41
C GLY A 23 -26.66 -16.47 1.43
N LEU A 24 -25.94 -17.51 0.98
CA LEU A 24 -24.48 -17.49 0.85
C LEU A 24 -24.00 -16.43 -0.13
N LEU A 25 -24.67 -16.31 -1.28
CA LEU A 25 -24.37 -15.27 -2.28
C LEU A 25 -24.58 -13.87 -1.73
N ALA A 26 -25.66 -13.65 -0.97
CA ALA A 26 -25.95 -12.36 -0.35
C ALA A 26 -24.88 -11.97 0.68
N VAL A 27 -24.44 -12.91 1.50
CA VAL A 27 -23.36 -12.68 2.49
C VAL A 27 -22.05 -12.40 1.79
N ALA A 28 -21.71 -13.12 0.72
CA ALA A 28 -20.51 -12.88 -0.08
C ALA A 28 -20.53 -11.48 -0.72
N LEU A 29 -21.67 -11.07 -1.27
CA LEU A 29 -21.85 -9.73 -1.84
C LEU A 29 -21.70 -8.63 -0.79
N LEU A 30 -22.29 -8.81 0.39
CA LEU A 30 -22.14 -7.86 1.50
C LEU A 30 -20.69 -7.74 1.95
N ALA A 31 -19.97 -8.84 2.03
CA ALA A 31 -18.54 -8.85 2.36
C ALA A 31 -17.74 -8.07 1.31
N VAL A 32 -17.98 -8.29 0.03
CA VAL A 32 -17.33 -7.55 -1.07
C VAL A 32 -17.62 -6.06 -0.98
N VAL A 33 -18.89 -5.68 -0.77
CA VAL A 33 -19.28 -4.27 -0.64
C VAL A 33 -18.64 -3.62 0.59
N ALA A 34 -18.51 -4.34 1.70
CA ALA A 34 -17.86 -3.83 2.91
C ALA A 34 -16.34 -3.67 2.74
N PHE A 35 -15.69 -4.59 2.00
CA PHE A 35 -14.24 -4.54 1.75
C PHE A 35 -13.85 -3.61 0.60
N LEU A 36 -14.75 -3.38 -0.35
CA LEU A 36 -14.47 -2.59 -1.55
C LEU A 36 -13.96 -1.18 -1.24
N PRO A 37 -14.56 -0.39 -0.32
CA PRO A 37 -14.05 0.93 0.03
C PRO A 37 -12.64 0.91 0.61
N ARG A 38 -12.33 -0.10 1.42
CA ARG A 38 -10.97 -0.28 1.96
C ARG A 38 -9.97 -0.61 0.88
N LEU A 39 -10.33 -1.50 -0.04
CA LEU A 39 -9.49 -1.88 -1.16
C LEU A 39 -9.24 -0.68 -2.08
N ILE A 40 -10.27 0.07 -2.43
CA ILE A 40 -10.16 1.28 -3.25
C ILE A 40 -9.30 2.34 -2.55
N SER A 41 -9.51 2.55 -1.25
CA SER A 41 -8.72 3.48 -0.46
C SER A 41 -7.24 3.09 -0.44
N ASN A 42 -6.94 1.81 -0.25
CA ASN A 42 -5.56 1.29 -0.28
C ASN A 42 -4.93 1.44 -1.66
N LEU A 43 -5.67 1.17 -2.73
CA LEU A 43 -5.20 1.34 -4.10
C LEU A 43 -4.93 2.81 -4.44
N ARG A 44 -5.76 3.73 -3.93
CA ARG A 44 -5.60 5.17 -4.16
C ARG A 44 -4.44 5.77 -3.39
N ARG A 45 -4.18 5.28 -2.18
CA ARG A 45 -3.10 5.75 -1.31
C ARG A 45 -1.77 5.05 -1.56
N GLY A 46 -1.79 3.96 -2.31
CA GLY A 46 -0.69 3.05 -2.42
C GLY A 46 -0.49 2.23 -1.13
N PRO A 47 0.35 1.22 -1.14
CA PRO A 47 0.64 0.43 0.05
C PRO A 47 1.46 1.26 1.04
N MET A 48 0.88 1.52 2.22
CA MET A 48 1.55 2.26 3.29
C MET A 48 2.13 1.29 4.31
N ILE A 49 3.33 1.61 4.79
CA ILE A 49 3.98 0.85 5.86
C ILE A 49 4.24 1.77 7.06
N ASP A 50 4.12 1.20 8.25
CA ASP A 50 4.39 1.92 9.49
C ASP A 50 5.90 1.98 9.79
N ILE A 51 6.31 2.88 10.67
CA ILE A 51 7.71 3.04 11.04
C ILE A 51 8.35 1.73 11.54
N PRO A 52 7.74 0.94 12.43
CA PRO A 52 8.33 -0.32 12.87
C PRO A 52 8.56 -1.31 11.72
N GLU A 53 7.60 -1.44 10.82
CA GLU A 53 7.72 -2.30 9.63
C GLU A 53 8.81 -1.79 8.70
N PHE A 54 8.87 -0.48 8.48
CA PHE A 54 9.90 0.15 7.66
C PHE A 54 11.30 -0.10 8.22
N ARG A 55 11.47 0.08 9.54
CA ARG A 55 12.75 -0.19 10.22
C ARG A 55 13.18 -1.64 10.04
N GLN A 56 12.25 -2.57 10.21
CA GLN A 56 12.51 -3.99 10.00
C GLN A 56 12.94 -4.29 8.55
N ARG A 57 12.28 -3.68 7.58
CA ARG A 57 12.62 -3.86 6.16
C ARG A 57 13.99 -3.33 5.81
N ILE A 58 14.39 -2.20 6.37
CA ILE A 58 15.75 -1.66 6.19
C ILE A 58 16.79 -2.67 6.67
N ASP A 59 16.53 -3.32 7.80
CA ASP A 59 17.46 -4.28 8.40
C ASP A 59 17.49 -5.62 7.64
N THR A 60 16.39 -6.05 7.05
CA THR A 60 16.24 -7.37 6.44
C THR A 60 16.36 -7.37 4.91
N GLU A 61 15.93 -6.31 4.24
CA GLU A 61 15.92 -6.22 2.77
C GLU A 61 17.10 -5.37 2.31
N LYS A 62 18.18 -6.00 1.90
CA LYS A 62 19.42 -5.32 1.47
C LYS A 62 19.25 -4.53 0.16
N ASN A 63 18.30 -4.92 -0.66
CA ASN A 63 18.02 -4.30 -1.95
C ASN A 63 16.91 -3.24 -1.88
N LEU A 64 16.46 -2.88 -0.68
CA LEU A 64 15.46 -1.84 -0.49
C LEU A 64 16.05 -0.46 -0.82
N LEU A 65 15.41 0.25 -1.73
CA LEU A 65 15.72 1.65 -2.00
C LEU A 65 14.90 2.53 -1.06
N VAL A 66 15.58 3.33 -0.24
CA VAL A 66 14.92 4.39 0.53
C VAL A 66 15.00 5.67 -0.29
N LEU A 67 13.85 6.09 -0.82
CA LEU A 67 13.75 7.28 -1.65
C LEU A 67 13.20 8.44 -0.83
N ASP A 68 14.04 9.43 -0.55
CA ASP A 68 13.65 10.63 0.18
C ASP A 68 13.26 11.72 -0.84
N VAL A 69 11.97 12.09 -0.83
CA VAL A 69 11.42 13.06 -1.79
C VAL A 69 11.27 14.46 -1.19
N ARG A 70 11.93 14.70 -0.05
CA ARG A 70 12.02 16.05 0.51
C ARG A 70 12.92 16.93 -0.35
N THR A 71 12.89 18.24 -0.10
CA THR A 71 13.86 19.13 -0.75
C THR A 71 15.28 18.76 -0.35
N THR A 72 16.25 19.09 -1.19
CA THR A 72 17.66 18.86 -0.88
C THR A 72 18.07 19.56 0.41
N GLU A 73 17.52 20.75 0.65
CA GLU A 73 17.76 21.51 1.87
C GLU A 73 17.32 20.79 3.14
N ASP A 74 16.15 20.17 3.10
CA ASP A 74 15.63 19.36 4.21
C ASP A 74 16.46 18.09 4.40
N PHE A 75 16.88 17.46 3.32
CA PHE A 75 17.67 16.23 3.35
C PHE A 75 19.01 16.43 4.02
N ILE A 76 19.70 17.51 3.73
CA ILE A 76 21.01 17.84 4.33
C ILE A 76 20.89 18.70 5.60
N GLY A 77 19.65 19.03 6.00
CA GLY A 77 19.39 19.93 7.12
C GLY A 77 19.64 19.33 8.51
N GLU A 78 19.30 20.08 9.54
CA GLU A 78 19.54 19.71 10.94
C GLU A 78 18.84 18.41 11.37
N GLN A 79 17.69 18.12 10.81
CA GLN A 79 16.94 16.90 11.12
C GLN A 79 17.59 15.65 10.56
N GLY A 80 18.46 15.81 9.56
CA GLY A 80 19.16 14.69 8.95
C GLY A 80 18.29 13.84 8.03
N HIS A 81 18.83 12.69 7.63
CA HIS A 81 18.18 11.74 6.76
C HIS A 81 18.56 10.30 7.13
N ILE A 82 17.85 9.36 6.55
CA ILE A 82 18.12 7.93 6.77
C ILE A 82 19.39 7.54 6.02
N GLU A 83 20.23 6.71 6.65
CA GLU A 83 21.45 6.19 6.04
C GLU A 83 21.14 5.50 4.71
N ASP A 84 21.99 5.75 3.71
CA ASP A 84 21.87 5.22 2.34
C ASP A 84 20.61 5.66 1.58
N ALA A 85 19.85 6.62 2.09
CA ALA A 85 18.70 7.17 1.36
C ALA A 85 19.16 7.98 0.14
N VAL A 86 18.44 7.79 -0.96
CA VAL A 86 18.63 8.59 -2.18
C VAL A 86 17.67 9.75 -2.14
N ASN A 87 18.18 10.96 -2.29
CA ASN A 87 17.34 12.17 -2.31
C ASN A 87 17.04 12.58 -3.74
N ILE A 88 15.78 12.51 -4.10
CA ILE A 88 15.24 13.10 -5.33
C ILE A 88 13.98 13.87 -4.94
N PRO A 89 14.03 15.21 -4.92
CA PRO A 89 12.84 16.00 -4.56
C PRO A 89 11.64 15.63 -5.43
N ALA A 90 10.45 15.64 -4.83
CA ALA A 90 9.22 15.23 -5.52
C ALA A 90 8.98 15.98 -6.83
N GLU A 91 9.34 17.27 -6.86
CA GLU A 91 9.18 18.13 -8.03
C GLU A 91 10.13 17.76 -9.18
N GLU A 92 11.25 17.12 -8.87
CA GLU A 92 12.27 16.68 -9.85
C GLU A 92 12.16 15.20 -10.20
N LEU A 93 11.33 14.45 -9.51
CA LEU A 93 11.27 12.99 -9.63
C LEU A 93 10.97 12.53 -11.06
N GLN A 94 10.02 13.17 -11.72
CA GLN A 94 9.64 12.80 -13.09
C GLN A 94 10.80 12.95 -14.07
N GLN A 95 11.64 13.96 -13.89
CA GLN A 95 12.80 14.22 -14.75
C GLN A 95 14.01 13.37 -14.41
N ARG A 96 14.10 12.92 -13.15
CA ARG A 96 15.26 12.20 -12.63
C ARG A 96 14.98 10.71 -12.37
N MET A 97 13.88 10.21 -12.86
CA MET A 97 13.45 8.82 -12.61
C MET A 97 14.43 7.78 -13.16
N ASN A 98 15.19 8.12 -14.19
CA ASN A 98 16.23 7.27 -14.75
C ASN A 98 17.36 6.98 -13.76
N GLU A 99 17.60 7.83 -12.77
CA GLU A 99 18.63 7.60 -11.75
C GLU A 99 18.31 6.40 -10.87
N ILE A 100 17.02 6.04 -10.75
CA ILE A 100 16.55 4.89 -9.96
C ILE A 100 15.96 3.78 -10.83
N GLY A 101 16.23 3.80 -12.13
CA GLY A 101 15.71 2.80 -13.08
C GLY A 101 16.10 1.36 -12.76
N ASN A 102 17.22 1.14 -12.06
CA ASN A 102 17.65 -0.18 -11.62
C ASN A 102 16.73 -0.80 -10.56
N TYR A 103 15.85 -0.02 -9.97
CA TYR A 103 14.95 -0.45 -8.89
C TYR A 103 13.53 -0.70 -9.36
N LEU A 104 13.28 -0.83 -10.67
CA LEU A 104 11.92 -1.06 -11.20
C LEU A 104 11.23 -2.28 -10.57
N GLU A 105 11.97 -3.36 -10.36
CA GLU A 105 11.44 -4.59 -9.75
C GLU A 105 11.85 -4.74 -8.28
N GLN A 106 12.63 -3.81 -7.76
CA GLN A 106 13.13 -3.85 -6.39
C GLN A 106 12.16 -3.10 -5.45
N PRO A 107 12.17 -3.43 -4.15
CA PRO A 107 11.35 -2.69 -3.20
C PRO A 107 11.85 -1.24 -3.05
N VAL A 108 10.90 -0.31 -3.10
CA VAL A 108 11.15 1.12 -2.93
C VAL A 108 10.27 1.64 -1.78
N ALA A 109 10.88 2.24 -0.79
CA ALA A 109 10.18 2.91 0.30
C ALA A 109 10.35 4.42 0.13
N ILE A 110 9.24 5.13 0.00
CA ILE A 110 9.23 6.58 -0.22
C ILE A 110 9.03 7.29 1.10
N VAL A 111 9.95 8.20 1.40
CA VAL A 111 9.96 8.97 2.63
C VAL A 111 9.89 10.45 2.28
N CYS A 112 9.00 11.19 2.95
CA CYS A 112 9.00 12.65 2.90
C CYS A 112 8.87 13.18 4.32
N ARG A 113 8.65 14.48 4.48
CA ARG A 113 8.47 15.07 5.80
C ARG A 113 7.26 14.46 6.51
N ARG A 114 6.16 14.32 5.78
CA ARG A 114 4.93 13.61 6.20
C ARG A 114 4.55 12.61 5.12
N GLU A 115 3.31 12.61 4.63
CA GLU A 115 2.85 11.62 3.65
C GLU A 115 2.44 12.22 2.29
N LYS A 116 2.15 13.48 2.25
CA LYS A 116 1.51 14.15 1.11
C LYS A 116 2.33 14.06 -0.18
N LYS A 117 3.60 14.37 -0.12
CA LYS A 117 4.51 14.29 -1.29
C LYS A 117 4.83 12.86 -1.66
N SER A 118 4.89 11.96 -0.68
CA SER A 118 5.12 10.53 -0.92
C SER A 118 4.01 9.88 -1.71
N ALA A 119 2.75 10.25 -1.46
CA ALA A 119 1.62 9.71 -2.21
C ALA A 119 1.69 10.06 -3.69
N LYS A 120 2.05 11.30 -4.00
CA LYS A 120 2.24 11.76 -5.39
C LYS A 120 3.42 11.05 -6.04
N ALA A 121 4.54 10.91 -5.33
CA ALA A 121 5.72 10.22 -5.81
C ALA A 121 5.44 8.74 -6.07
N ALA A 122 4.70 8.06 -5.18
CA ALA A 122 4.31 6.67 -5.37
C ALA A 122 3.48 6.48 -6.64
N ARG A 123 2.58 7.41 -6.93
CA ARG A 123 1.76 7.37 -8.12
C ARG A 123 2.62 7.51 -9.38
N LEU A 124 3.55 8.45 -9.39
CA LEU A 124 4.47 8.66 -10.52
C LEU A 124 5.33 7.42 -10.77
N LEU A 125 5.86 6.80 -9.72
CA LEU A 125 6.68 5.59 -9.83
C LEU A 125 5.85 4.41 -10.35
N THR A 126 4.65 4.23 -9.83
CA THR A 126 3.76 3.15 -10.27
C THR A 126 3.40 3.30 -11.74
N GLU A 127 3.10 4.51 -12.20
CA GLU A 127 2.83 4.81 -13.61
C GLU A 127 4.04 4.55 -14.50
N ALA A 128 5.25 4.73 -13.96
CA ALA A 128 6.50 4.50 -14.69
C ALA A 128 6.92 3.03 -14.74
N GLY A 129 6.20 2.13 -14.06
CA GLY A 129 6.47 0.70 -14.10
C GLY A 129 7.12 0.10 -12.86
N PHE A 130 7.30 0.87 -11.80
CA PHE A 130 7.79 0.35 -10.53
C PHE A 130 6.72 -0.53 -9.88
N THR A 131 7.08 -1.77 -9.57
CA THR A 131 6.12 -2.80 -9.15
C THR A 131 5.99 -2.96 -7.63
N ASN A 132 6.95 -2.47 -6.86
CA ASN A 132 6.99 -2.71 -5.41
C ASN A 132 7.28 -1.40 -4.65
N VAL A 133 6.32 -0.49 -4.68
CA VAL A 133 6.44 0.85 -4.10
C VAL A 133 5.65 0.91 -2.80
N HIS A 134 6.29 1.40 -1.75
CA HIS A 134 5.67 1.58 -0.43
C HIS A 134 5.84 3.02 0.04
N ILE A 135 4.83 3.52 0.77
CA ILE A 135 4.86 4.84 1.39
C ILE A 135 5.06 4.67 2.89
N VAL A 136 6.05 5.36 3.45
CA VAL A 136 6.30 5.34 4.89
C VAL A 136 5.30 6.28 5.58
N ARG A 137 4.44 5.71 6.42
CA ARG A 137 3.42 6.48 7.15
C ARG A 137 4.07 7.43 8.15
N GLY A 138 3.69 8.69 8.06
CA GLY A 138 4.22 9.75 8.92
C GLY A 138 5.61 10.24 8.53
N GLY A 139 6.29 9.59 7.61
CA GLY A 139 7.56 10.02 7.03
C GLY A 139 8.66 10.29 8.05
N MET A 140 9.53 11.24 7.74
CA MET A 140 10.66 11.60 8.61
C MET A 140 10.23 12.16 9.96
N ALA A 141 9.09 12.83 10.03
CA ALA A 141 8.57 13.34 11.30
C ALA A 141 8.37 12.21 12.31
N LYS A 142 7.77 11.12 11.91
CA LYS A 142 7.56 9.94 12.77
C LYS A 142 8.86 9.18 13.04
N TRP A 143 9.74 9.11 12.07
CA TRP A 143 11.06 8.48 12.23
C TRP A 143 11.87 9.17 13.34
N ILE A 144 11.91 10.50 13.31
CA ILE A 144 12.62 11.31 14.29
C ILE A 144 11.95 11.23 15.66
N GLU A 145 10.62 11.29 15.70
CA GLU A 145 9.83 11.16 16.93
C GLU A 145 10.09 9.82 17.63
N ALA A 146 10.28 8.75 16.85
CA ALA A 146 10.62 7.42 17.37
C ALA A 146 12.07 7.29 17.85
N GLY A 147 12.89 8.32 17.70
CA GLY A 147 14.28 8.31 18.11
C GLY A 147 15.21 7.45 17.27
N LEU A 148 14.82 7.16 16.03
CA LEU A 148 15.60 6.31 15.13
C LEU A 148 16.80 7.07 14.54
N PRO A 149 17.88 6.36 14.15
CA PRO A 149 19.13 7.01 13.73
C PRO A 149 18.98 7.79 12.43
N VAL A 150 19.62 8.96 12.40
CA VAL A 150 19.71 9.80 11.21
C VAL A 150 21.17 10.20 10.98
N ILE A 151 21.50 10.49 9.72
CA ILE A 151 22.78 11.04 9.30
C ILE A 151 22.57 12.53 8.98
N ARG A 152 23.49 13.35 9.36
CA ARG A 152 23.46 14.80 9.11
C ARG A 152 24.57 15.24 8.19
#